data_a1900d6aa0c90f175d1d57c81f412100
#
_entry.id   a1900d6aa0c90f175d1d57c81f412100
#
_cell.length_a   1.000
_cell.length_b   1.000
_cell.length_c   1.000
_cell.angle_alpha   90.00
_cell.angle_beta   90.00
_cell.angle_gamma   90.00
#
_symmetry.space_group_name_H-M   'P 1'
#
loop_
_entity.id
_entity.type
_entity.pdbx_description
1 polymer ?
#
loop_
_entity_poly.entity_id
_entity_poly.type
_entity_poly.pdbx_seq_one_letter_code
_entity_poly.pdbx_strand_id
1 'polypeptide(L)'
;MRNPGEKGTPPKFYGHAISLSQETLQTMAKEMSADCTINEEDCLVVLDGVRNQIIQGLKAGKIVRIDGFGTFRPTIISNGKKCPLASEYLADASKFNQASAIAGAKIIFTPAKELKAAIRLASAEKYIPVEESKSIKKLKEEAANAW
;
A
#
# COMPACT_ATOMS: atom_id res chain seq x y z
N MET A 1 6.58 1.04 -21.41
CA MET A 1 5.54 2.08 -21.62
C MET A 1 6.22 3.38 -21.99
N ARG A 2 5.73 4.05 -23.03
CA ARG A 2 6.24 5.35 -23.47
C ARG A 2 5.61 6.46 -22.62
N ASN A 3 6.42 7.37 -22.11
CA ASN A 3 5.91 8.55 -21.40
C ASN A 3 5.16 9.42 -22.42
N PRO A 4 3.87 9.74 -22.26
CA PRO A 4 3.07 10.39 -23.31
C PRO A 4 3.52 11.82 -23.71
N GLY A 5 4.44 12.42 -22.96
CA GLY A 5 4.88 13.82 -23.17
C GLY A 5 6.18 14.02 -23.96
N GLU A 6 6.95 12.97 -24.21
CA GLU A 6 8.28 13.13 -24.85
C GLU A 6 8.35 12.41 -26.21
N LYS A 7 8.05 13.13 -27.27
CA LYS A 7 8.31 12.69 -28.65
C LYS A 7 9.81 12.77 -28.92
N GLY A 8 10.47 11.59 -29.09
CA GLY A 8 11.87 11.53 -29.53
C GLY A 8 12.85 10.86 -28.56
N THR A 9 12.47 10.59 -27.32
CA THR A 9 13.32 9.84 -26.39
C THR A 9 13.25 8.32 -26.64
N PRO A 10 14.37 7.60 -26.57
CA PRO A 10 14.38 6.15 -26.70
C PRO A 10 13.53 5.50 -25.60
N PRO A 11 12.89 4.35 -25.86
CA PRO A 11 12.07 3.65 -24.87
C PRO A 11 12.94 3.27 -23.66
N LYS A 12 12.49 3.63 -22.45
CA LYS A 12 13.12 3.26 -21.19
C LYS A 12 12.49 2.00 -20.63
N PHE A 13 13.29 1.09 -20.10
CA PHE A 13 12.80 -0.08 -19.37
C PHE A 13 12.50 0.32 -17.93
N TYR A 14 11.31 -0.04 -17.46
CA TYR A 14 10.89 0.15 -16.08
C TYR A 14 10.67 -1.21 -15.43
N GLY A 15 11.28 -1.42 -14.26
CA GLY A 15 10.99 -2.58 -13.44
C GLY A 15 9.58 -2.51 -12.89
N HIS A 16 8.83 -3.61 -13.00
CA HIS A 16 7.53 -3.79 -12.38
C HIS A 16 7.63 -4.89 -11.32
N ALA A 17 7.08 -4.63 -10.13
CA ALA A 17 6.93 -5.66 -9.11
C ALA A 17 5.82 -6.63 -9.54
N ILE A 18 6.11 -7.92 -9.49
CA ILE A 18 5.15 -8.98 -9.76
C ILE A 18 4.78 -9.59 -8.40
N SER A 19 3.49 -9.60 -8.07
CA SER A 19 2.99 -10.31 -6.89
C SER A 19 2.93 -11.81 -7.19
N LEU A 20 3.64 -12.61 -6.40
CA LEU A 20 3.73 -14.06 -6.57
C LEU A 20 2.54 -14.78 -5.92
N SER A 21 2.16 -14.33 -4.71
CA SER A 21 1.09 -14.93 -3.92
C SER A 21 0.41 -13.88 -3.05
N GLN A 22 -0.70 -14.25 -2.46
CA GLN A 22 -1.41 -13.45 -1.48
C GLN A 22 -1.39 -14.17 -0.14
N GLU A 23 -0.86 -13.48 0.88
CA GLU A 23 -0.87 -13.93 2.25
C GLU A 23 -2.14 -13.48 2.97
N THR A 24 -2.75 -14.41 3.73
CA THR A 24 -3.92 -14.16 4.58
C THR A 24 -3.56 -14.31 6.04
N LEU A 25 -4.43 -13.86 6.95
CA LEU A 25 -4.21 -14.08 8.38
C LEU A 25 -4.16 -15.58 8.73
N GLN A 26 -4.88 -16.42 7.99
CA GLN A 26 -4.86 -17.87 8.18
C GLN A 26 -3.51 -18.49 7.77
N THR A 27 -2.95 -18.08 6.62
CA THR A 27 -1.63 -18.56 6.18
C THR A 27 -0.54 -18.09 7.14
N MET A 28 -0.61 -16.83 7.60
CA MET A 28 0.31 -16.30 8.63
C MET A 28 0.21 -17.08 9.95
N ALA A 29 -1.02 -17.36 10.42
CA ALA A 29 -1.23 -18.13 11.66
C ALA A 29 -0.64 -19.53 11.56
N LYS A 30 -0.83 -20.20 10.41
CA LYS A 30 -0.25 -21.52 10.15
C LYS A 30 1.28 -21.52 10.15
N GLU A 31 1.90 -20.53 9.49
CA GLU A 31 3.36 -20.39 9.49
C GLU A 31 3.90 -20.10 10.90
N MET A 32 3.25 -19.19 11.64
CA MET A 32 3.62 -18.87 13.03
C MET A 32 3.52 -20.10 13.94
N SER A 33 2.49 -20.94 13.77
CA SER A 33 2.31 -22.15 14.57
C SER A 33 3.39 -23.22 14.29
N ALA A 34 3.96 -23.23 13.10
CA ALA A 34 5.06 -24.12 12.76
C ALA A 34 6.37 -23.73 13.47
N ASP A 35 6.57 -22.44 13.71
CA ASP A 35 7.78 -21.90 14.33
C ASP A 35 7.66 -21.73 15.86
N CYS A 36 6.46 -21.84 16.41
CA CYS A 36 6.15 -21.62 17.82
C CYS A 36 5.46 -22.85 18.43
N THR A 37 5.41 -22.91 19.78
CA THR A 37 4.66 -23.93 20.53
C THR A 37 3.16 -23.61 20.64
N ILE A 38 2.70 -22.52 20.04
CA ILE A 38 1.32 -22.04 20.06
C ILE A 38 0.58 -22.70 18.89
N ASN A 39 -0.67 -23.14 19.11
CA ASN A 39 -1.44 -23.74 18.03
C ASN A 39 -1.94 -22.68 17.03
N GLU A 40 -2.34 -23.13 15.82
CA GLU A 40 -2.78 -22.25 14.73
C GLU A 40 -4.00 -21.40 15.12
N GLU A 41 -4.95 -22.00 15.87
CA GLU A 41 -6.18 -21.29 16.26
C GLU A 41 -5.88 -20.14 17.22
N ASP A 42 -5.00 -20.33 18.19
CA ASP A 42 -4.58 -19.28 19.13
C ASP A 42 -3.81 -18.16 18.41
N CYS A 43 -2.94 -18.51 17.46
CA CYS A 43 -2.26 -17.53 16.62
C CYS A 43 -3.27 -16.69 15.81
N LEU A 44 -4.28 -17.32 15.24
CA LEU A 44 -5.34 -16.64 14.49
C LEU A 44 -6.15 -15.68 15.36
N VAL A 45 -6.52 -16.10 16.58
CA VAL A 45 -7.23 -15.24 17.54
C VAL A 45 -6.41 -14.00 17.90
N VAL A 46 -5.10 -14.15 18.13
CA VAL A 46 -4.21 -13.03 18.42
C VAL A 46 -4.12 -12.06 17.24
N LEU A 47 -3.93 -12.56 16.01
CA LEU A 47 -3.87 -11.75 14.80
C LEU A 47 -5.19 -11.00 14.53
N ASP A 48 -6.32 -11.65 14.74
CA ASP A 48 -7.64 -11.02 14.66
C ASP A 48 -7.83 -9.96 15.74
N GLY A 49 -7.33 -10.20 16.95
CA GLY A 49 -7.31 -9.22 18.02
C GLY A 49 -6.53 -7.96 17.64
N VAL A 50 -5.33 -8.11 17.10
CA VAL A 50 -4.49 -6.99 16.62
C VAL A 50 -5.22 -6.22 15.52
N ARG A 51 -5.78 -6.91 14.50
CA ARG A 51 -6.56 -6.29 13.43
C ARG A 51 -7.72 -5.47 14.00
N ASN A 52 -8.47 -6.03 14.92
CA ASN A 52 -9.63 -5.35 15.50
C ASN A 52 -9.23 -4.11 16.32
N GLN A 53 -8.12 -4.17 17.07
CA GLN A 53 -7.59 -3.02 17.81
C GLN A 53 -7.15 -1.88 16.88
N ILE A 54 -6.51 -2.20 15.75
CA ILE A 54 -6.15 -1.22 14.73
C ILE A 54 -7.41 -0.53 14.20
N ILE A 55 -8.43 -1.31 13.82
CA ILE A 55 -9.69 -0.78 13.28
C ILE A 55 -10.39 0.12 14.31
N GLN A 56 -10.47 -0.29 15.56
CA GLN A 56 -11.09 0.51 16.63
C GLN A 56 -10.33 1.80 16.89
N GLY A 57 -9.01 1.75 16.92
CA GLY A 57 -8.17 2.95 17.05
C GLY A 57 -8.40 3.95 15.92
N LEU A 58 -8.45 3.48 14.66
CA LEU A 58 -8.69 4.33 13.49
C LEU A 58 -10.11 4.90 13.46
N LYS A 59 -11.13 4.13 13.85
CA LYS A 59 -12.51 4.61 14.00
C LYS A 59 -12.62 5.71 15.05
N ALA A 60 -11.85 5.62 16.13
CA ALA A 60 -11.77 6.67 17.15
C ALA A 60 -10.94 7.90 16.72
N GLY A 61 -10.46 7.96 15.47
CA GLY A 61 -9.63 9.06 14.96
C GLY A 61 -8.19 9.05 15.47
N LYS A 62 -7.76 7.99 16.13
CA LYS A 62 -6.39 7.86 16.66
C LYS A 62 -5.40 7.49 15.57
N ILE A 63 -4.16 7.93 15.74
CA ILE A 63 -3.03 7.43 14.96
C ILE A 63 -2.57 6.12 15.61
N VAL A 64 -2.57 5.04 14.82
CA VAL A 64 -2.12 3.72 15.30
C VAL A 64 -0.71 3.47 14.79
N ARG A 65 0.25 3.33 15.72
CA ARG A 65 1.63 3.00 15.42
C ARG A 65 1.94 1.59 15.90
N ILE A 66 2.53 0.80 15.01
CA ILE A 66 3.11 -0.51 15.32
C ILE A 66 4.62 -0.37 15.12
N ASP A 67 5.36 -0.53 16.22
CA ASP A 67 6.82 -0.36 16.20
C ASP A 67 7.46 -1.41 15.26
N GLY A 68 8.45 -0.97 14.50
CA GLY A 68 9.09 -1.78 13.46
C GLY A 68 8.28 -1.99 12.17
N PHE A 69 6.94 -1.85 12.23
CA PHE A 69 6.05 -2.08 11.08
C PHE A 69 5.66 -0.78 10.38
N GLY A 70 5.05 0.16 11.11
CA GLY A 70 4.63 1.43 10.53
C GLY A 70 3.52 2.13 11.29
N THR A 71 2.97 3.18 10.67
CA THR A 71 1.96 4.05 11.25
C THR A 71 0.77 4.18 10.33
N PHE A 72 -0.41 3.93 10.85
CA PHE A 72 -1.70 4.15 10.21
C PHE A 72 -2.30 5.46 10.69
N ARG A 73 -2.65 6.34 9.75
CA ARG A 73 -3.25 7.64 10.03
C ARG A 73 -4.58 7.78 9.29
N PRO A 74 -5.70 8.02 9.99
CA PRO A 74 -6.95 8.37 9.34
C PRO A 74 -6.86 9.79 8.77
N THR A 75 -7.42 10.01 7.59
CA THR A 75 -7.45 11.32 6.92
C THR A 75 -8.79 11.48 6.23
N ILE A 76 -9.32 12.71 6.24
CA ILE A 76 -10.59 13.06 5.60
C ILE A 76 -10.33 13.41 4.13
N ILE A 77 -11.25 13.01 3.27
CA ILE A 77 -11.32 13.48 1.89
C ILE A 77 -12.35 14.61 1.88
N SER A 78 -11.90 15.82 1.53
CA SER A 78 -12.76 17.01 1.49
C SER A 78 -13.13 17.36 0.04
N ASN A 79 -14.36 17.78 -0.17
CA ASN A 79 -14.89 18.24 -1.46
C ASN A 79 -14.66 19.75 -1.68
N GLY A 80 -13.68 20.38 -1.16
CA GLY A 80 -13.25 21.74 -1.50
C GLY A 80 -14.41 22.75 -1.70
N LYS A 81 -15.40 22.80 -0.82
CA LYS A 81 -16.46 23.83 -0.88
C LYS A 81 -15.87 25.18 -0.50
N LYS A 82 -16.33 26.24 -1.17
CA LYS A 82 -15.98 27.61 -0.79
C LYS A 82 -16.33 27.82 0.68
N CYS A 83 -15.33 28.14 1.47
CA CYS A 83 -15.54 28.57 2.86
C CYS A 83 -16.15 29.98 2.81
N PRO A 84 -17.25 30.23 3.49
CA PRO A 84 -17.74 31.61 3.67
C PRO A 84 -16.66 32.44 4.38
N LEU A 85 -16.61 33.73 4.10
CA LEU A 85 -15.73 34.65 4.83
C LEU A 85 -15.93 34.47 6.34
N ALA A 86 -14.85 34.59 7.12
CA ALA A 86 -14.92 34.40 8.57
C ALA A 86 -16.01 35.23 9.22
N SER A 87 -16.31 36.44 8.68
CA SER A 87 -17.40 37.31 9.10
C SER A 87 -18.79 36.70 8.88
N GLU A 88 -18.99 35.98 7.76
CA GLU A 88 -20.27 35.30 7.46
C GLU A 88 -20.46 34.06 8.32
N TYR A 89 -19.37 33.33 8.62
CA TYR A 89 -19.40 32.18 9.51
C TYR A 89 -19.72 32.57 10.95
N LEU A 90 -19.15 33.69 11.43
CA LEU A 90 -19.42 34.21 12.77
C LEU A 90 -20.85 34.76 12.90
N ALA A 91 -21.44 35.27 11.80
CA ALA A 91 -22.81 35.74 11.77
C ALA A 91 -23.85 34.61 11.79
N ASP A 92 -23.57 33.50 11.10
CA ASP A 92 -24.51 32.38 11.04
C ASP A 92 -23.79 31.04 10.71
N ALA A 93 -23.29 30.38 11.75
CA ALA A 93 -22.62 29.10 11.65
C ALA A 93 -23.55 27.98 11.13
N SER A 94 -24.87 28.15 11.20
CA SER A 94 -25.86 27.16 10.76
C SER A 94 -25.89 27.01 9.24
N LYS A 95 -25.45 28.02 8.49
CA LYS A 95 -25.36 27.98 7.02
C LYS A 95 -24.21 27.10 6.51
N PHE A 96 -23.22 26.82 7.35
CA PHE A 96 -22.07 25.99 6.99
C PHE A 96 -22.27 24.54 7.46
N ASN A 97 -22.77 23.70 6.58
CA ASN A 97 -22.87 22.27 6.87
C ASN A 97 -21.52 21.59 6.64
N GLN A 98 -20.74 21.41 7.72
CA GLN A 98 -19.45 20.74 7.70
C GLN A 98 -19.54 19.30 7.16
N ALA A 99 -20.63 18.60 7.48
CA ALA A 99 -20.83 17.22 7.02
C ALA A 99 -20.88 17.11 5.49
N SER A 100 -21.43 18.14 4.82
CA SER A 100 -21.51 18.17 3.34
C SER A 100 -20.16 18.47 2.66
N ALA A 101 -19.15 18.92 3.39
CA ALA A 101 -17.80 19.17 2.88
C ALA A 101 -16.92 17.90 2.93
N ILE A 102 -17.35 16.86 3.64
CA ILE A 102 -16.63 15.61 3.79
C ILE A 102 -17.14 14.62 2.74
N ALA A 103 -16.28 14.24 1.78
CA ALA A 103 -16.59 13.23 0.78
C ALA A 103 -16.36 11.80 1.27
N GLY A 104 -15.50 11.65 2.28
CA GLY A 104 -15.17 10.34 2.82
C GLY A 104 -13.93 10.36 3.72
N ALA A 105 -13.48 9.18 4.10
CA ALA A 105 -12.25 9.01 4.86
C ALA A 105 -11.30 8.05 4.11
N LYS A 106 -10.00 8.25 4.28
CA LYS A 106 -8.96 7.33 3.80
C LYS A 106 -7.95 7.05 4.90
N ILE A 107 -7.26 5.94 4.79
CA ILE A 107 -6.17 5.57 5.70
C ILE A 107 -4.86 5.75 4.94
N ILE A 108 -3.92 6.47 5.54
CA ILE A 108 -2.55 6.61 5.05
C ILE A 108 -1.68 5.70 5.89
N PHE A 109 -1.00 4.75 5.23
CA PHE A 109 0.02 3.91 5.86
C PHE A 109 1.40 4.47 5.56
N THR A 110 2.20 4.69 6.60
CA THR A 110 3.60 5.10 6.51
C THR A 110 4.46 3.99 7.08
N PRO A 111 5.20 3.23 6.27
CA PRO A 111 6.04 2.14 6.74
C PRO A 111 7.21 2.65 7.59
N ALA A 112 7.59 1.87 8.60
CA ALA A 112 8.74 2.12 9.46
C ALA A 112 10.07 2.02 8.68
N LYS A 113 11.16 2.51 9.26
CA LYS A 113 12.49 2.44 8.63
C LYS A 113 12.97 1.00 8.46
N GLU A 114 12.68 0.17 9.46
CA GLU A 114 13.02 -1.25 9.49
C GLU A 114 12.34 -2.01 8.37
N LEU A 115 11.03 -1.80 8.19
CA LEU A 115 10.25 -2.42 7.11
C LEU A 115 10.76 -1.98 5.72
N LYS A 116 11.08 -0.69 5.55
CA LYS A 116 11.67 -0.18 4.30
C LYS A 116 13.05 -0.79 4.02
N ALA A 117 13.87 -0.94 5.05
CA ALA A 117 15.20 -1.53 4.91
C ALA A 117 15.10 -3.01 4.51
N ALA A 118 14.21 -3.78 5.14
CA ALA A 118 13.97 -5.18 4.81
C ALA A 118 13.53 -5.37 3.34
N ILE A 119 12.59 -4.54 2.85
CA ILE A 119 12.14 -4.60 1.46
C ILE A 119 13.26 -4.20 0.49
N ARG A 120 14.10 -3.22 0.83
CA ARG A 120 15.25 -2.83 -0.03
C ARG A 120 16.27 -3.94 -0.16
N LEU A 121 16.53 -4.68 0.91
CA LEU A 121 17.44 -5.84 0.88
C LEU A 121 16.86 -6.97 0.02
N ALA A 122 15.58 -7.29 0.18
CA ALA A 122 14.89 -8.30 -0.62
C ALA A 122 14.83 -7.93 -2.11
N SER A 123 14.67 -6.64 -2.46
CA SER A 123 14.64 -6.19 -3.86
C SER A 123 16.01 -6.18 -4.53
N ALA A 124 17.12 -6.32 -3.77
CA ALA A 124 18.47 -6.46 -4.32
C ALA A 124 18.75 -7.89 -4.85
N GLU A 125 17.99 -8.88 -4.43
CA GLU A 125 18.02 -10.20 -5.03
C GLU A 125 17.32 -10.13 -6.39
N LYS A 126 18.14 -10.27 -7.46
CA LYS A 126 17.64 -10.29 -8.83
C LYS A 126 16.68 -11.46 -9.03
N TYR A 127 15.38 -11.22 -8.94
CA TYR A 127 14.41 -12.20 -9.40
C TYR A 127 14.43 -12.20 -10.93
N ILE A 128 15.08 -13.21 -11.51
CA ILE A 128 14.99 -13.51 -12.94
C ILE A 128 13.86 -14.53 -13.08
N PRO A 129 12.68 -14.15 -13.64
CA PRO A 129 11.66 -15.15 -13.91
C PRO A 129 12.24 -16.25 -14.81
N VAL A 130 12.08 -17.49 -14.39
CA VAL A 130 12.58 -18.67 -15.13
C VAL A 130 11.91 -18.83 -16.51
N GLU A 131 10.75 -18.21 -16.71
CA GLU A 131 10.14 -18.13 -18.03
C GLU A 131 10.69 -16.93 -18.80
N GLU A 132 11.60 -17.20 -19.73
CA GLU A 132 11.93 -16.23 -20.77
C GLU A 132 10.62 -15.80 -21.43
N SER A 133 10.25 -14.53 -21.25
CA SER A 133 9.06 -14.00 -21.89
C SER A 133 9.17 -14.26 -23.39
N LYS A 134 8.05 -14.64 -24.04
CA LYS A 134 8.00 -14.90 -25.49
C LYS A 134 8.64 -13.78 -26.31
N SER A 135 8.66 -12.55 -25.78
CA SER A 135 9.32 -11.37 -26.36
C SER A 135 10.84 -11.46 -26.35
N ILE A 136 11.46 -12.02 -25.30
CA ILE A 136 12.93 -12.18 -25.22
C ILE A 136 13.38 -13.30 -26.14
N LYS A 137 12.61 -14.41 -26.22
CA LYS A 137 12.90 -15.48 -27.20
C LYS A 137 12.87 -14.95 -28.63
N LYS A 138 11.87 -14.17 -28.98
CA LYS A 138 11.74 -13.56 -30.32
C LYS A 138 12.90 -12.62 -30.65
N LEU A 139 13.32 -11.79 -29.70
CA LEU A 139 14.48 -10.90 -29.88
C LEU A 139 15.80 -11.67 -30.05
N LYS A 140 15.97 -12.81 -29.34
CA LYS A 140 17.15 -13.66 -29.50
C LYS A 140 17.16 -14.37 -30.85
N GLU A 141 16.01 -14.82 -31.34
CA GLU A 141 15.86 -15.43 -32.67
C GLU A 141 16.11 -14.40 -33.79
N GLU A 142 15.58 -13.18 -33.66
CA GLU A 142 15.85 -12.10 -34.62
C GLU A 142 17.32 -11.69 -34.63
N ALA A 143 17.98 -11.63 -33.48
CA ALA A 143 19.40 -11.35 -33.40
C ALA A 143 20.29 -12.48 -33.94
N ALA A 144 19.88 -13.76 -33.80
CA ALA A 144 20.59 -14.91 -34.33
C ALA A 144 20.49 -15.04 -35.86
N ASN A 145 19.38 -14.56 -36.45
CA ASN A 145 19.15 -14.57 -37.90
C ASN A 145 19.67 -13.34 -38.64
N ALA A 146 20.28 -12.38 -37.93
CA ALA A 146 20.82 -11.14 -38.50
C ALA A 146 22.30 -11.22 -38.95
N TRP A 147 22.91 -12.45 -39.00
CA TRP A 147 24.31 -12.72 -39.45
C TRP A 147 24.35 -13.70 -40.58
#